data_75ad79198efb89208ee01b01edd6660b
#
_entry.id   75ad79198efb89208ee01b01edd6660b
#
_cell.length_a   1.000
_cell.length_b   1.000
_cell.length_c   1.000
_cell.angle_alpha   90.00
_cell.angle_beta   90.00
_cell.angle_gamma   90.00
#
_symmetry.space_group_name_H-M   'P 1'
#
loop_
_entity.id
_entity.type
_entity.pdbx_description
1 polymer ?
#
loop_
_entity_poly.entity_id
_entity_poly.type
_entity_poly.pdbx_seq_one_letter_code
_entity_poly.pdbx_strand_id
1 'polypeptide(L)'
;MTDKKLRILIADERHEQLLHIEKLLNRLDYYRIAPIRTFDELALLTGSATESFDLLIVNKALGVPYGIDMRQFCRARPHIRHALFYDSPEPSLELMLRSPEQPVRACLAGTPDASSLSLLMSIIDPPAQWASLTALPWLRAPAQQAR
;
A
#
# COMPACT_ATOMS: atom_id res chain seq x y z
N MET A 1 5.99 7.09 -18.99
CA MET A 1 4.79 6.39 -18.51
C MET A 1 5.15 5.48 -17.35
N THR A 2 4.40 5.56 -16.27
CA THR A 2 4.63 4.65 -15.16
C THR A 2 4.06 3.29 -15.47
N ASP A 3 4.68 2.29 -14.89
CA ASP A 3 4.26 0.91 -15.07
C ASP A 3 3.46 0.50 -13.85
N LYS A 4 2.15 0.61 -13.93
CA LYS A 4 1.25 0.37 -12.80
C LYS A 4 0.97 -1.10 -12.63
N LYS A 5 1.99 -1.87 -12.34
CA LYS A 5 1.89 -3.31 -12.24
C LYS A 5 1.80 -3.84 -10.81
N LEU A 6 1.65 -2.96 -9.85
CA LEU A 6 1.58 -3.40 -8.47
C LEU A 6 0.38 -4.31 -8.23
N ARG A 7 0.61 -5.38 -7.50
CA ARG A 7 -0.44 -6.31 -7.12
C ARG A 7 -0.98 -5.88 -5.77
N ILE A 8 -2.27 -5.59 -5.74
CA ILE A 8 -2.91 -4.98 -4.58
C ILE A 8 -4.02 -5.86 -4.06
N LEU A 9 -4.01 -6.12 -2.76
CA LEU A 9 -5.13 -6.75 -2.07
C LEU A 9 -5.90 -5.67 -1.33
N ILE A 10 -7.23 -5.72 -1.41
CA ILE A 10 -8.07 -4.86 -0.59
C ILE A 10 -9.02 -5.75 0.20
N ALA A 11 -9.16 -5.47 1.49
CA ALA A 11 -9.89 -6.37 2.38
C ALA A 11 -10.82 -5.58 3.30
N ASP A 12 -12.11 -5.86 3.20
CA ASP A 12 -13.14 -5.25 4.03
C ASP A 12 -14.39 -6.11 3.94
N GLU A 13 -15.13 -6.21 5.02
CA GLU A 13 -16.38 -6.97 5.00
C GLU A 13 -17.45 -6.30 4.12
N ARG A 14 -17.33 -4.99 3.93
CA ARG A 14 -18.34 -4.20 3.22
C ARG A 14 -18.00 -4.17 1.74
N HIS A 15 -18.87 -4.80 0.95
CA HIS A 15 -18.67 -4.85 -0.50
C HIS A 15 -18.57 -3.45 -1.12
N GLU A 16 -19.41 -2.53 -0.64
CA GLU A 16 -19.41 -1.17 -1.17
C GLU A 16 -18.08 -0.47 -0.94
N GLN A 17 -17.47 -0.72 0.22
CA GLN A 17 -16.19 -0.12 0.51
C GLN A 17 -15.09 -0.68 -0.40
N LEU A 18 -15.14 -1.97 -0.68
CA LEU A 18 -14.19 -2.57 -1.62
C LEU A 18 -14.31 -1.95 -2.99
N LEU A 19 -15.54 -1.77 -3.48
CA LEU A 19 -15.77 -1.13 -4.77
C LEU A 19 -15.26 0.30 -4.79
N HIS A 20 -15.46 1.02 -3.68
CA HIS A 20 -15.02 2.40 -3.59
C HIS A 20 -13.49 2.49 -3.69
N ILE A 21 -12.80 1.64 -2.95
CA ILE A 21 -11.34 1.64 -2.97
C ILE A 21 -10.82 1.23 -4.36
N GLU A 22 -11.45 0.22 -4.94
CA GLU A 22 -11.06 -0.23 -6.26
C GLU A 22 -11.18 0.89 -7.30
N LYS A 23 -12.28 1.63 -7.25
CA LYS A 23 -12.48 2.74 -8.17
C LYS A 23 -11.43 3.83 -7.99
N LEU A 24 -11.07 4.11 -6.75
CA LEU A 24 -10.03 5.10 -6.48
C LEU A 24 -8.69 4.65 -7.06
N LEU A 25 -8.36 3.38 -6.91
CA LEU A 25 -7.12 2.84 -7.45
C LEU A 25 -7.14 2.81 -8.97
N ASN A 26 -8.31 2.49 -9.56
CA ASN A 26 -8.44 2.49 -11.02
C ASN A 26 -8.18 3.89 -11.59
N ARG A 27 -8.59 4.92 -10.88
CA ARG A 27 -8.33 6.30 -11.32
C ARG A 27 -6.84 6.62 -11.33
N LEU A 28 -6.06 5.88 -10.55
CA LEU A 28 -4.61 6.02 -10.51
C LEU A 28 -3.93 5.01 -11.43
N ASP A 29 -4.72 4.32 -12.26
CA ASP A 29 -4.26 3.35 -13.27
C ASP A 29 -3.77 2.04 -12.66
N TYR A 30 -4.25 1.68 -11.50
CA TYR A 30 -3.97 0.38 -10.91
C TYR A 30 -5.16 -0.54 -11.12
N TYR A 31 -4.90 -1.71 -11.70
CA TYR A 31 -5.97 -2.65 -12.06
C TYR A 31 -5.74 -4.07 -11.56
N ARG A 32 -4.56 -4.36 -11.04
CA ARG A 32 -4.28 -5.69 -10.49
C ARG A 32 -4.70 -5.73 -9.03
N ILE A 33 -5.99 -5.74 -8.83
CA ILE A 33 -6.60 -5.59 -7.52
C ILE A 33 -7.45 -6.81 -7.21
N ALA A 34 -7.24 -7.43 -6.05
CA ALA A 34 -8.04 -8.56 -5.60
C ALA A 34 -8.82 -8.14 -4.37
N PRO A 35 -10.15 -8.04 -4.45
CA PRO A 35 -10.98 -7.72 -3.29
C PRO A 35 -11.23 -8.96 -2.45
N ILE A 36 -11.16 -8.80 -1.13
CA ILE A 36 -11.33 -9.88 -0.17
C ILE A 36 -12.31 -9.41 0.88
N ARG A 37 -13.26 -10.26 1.24
CA ARG A 37 -14.32 -9.88 2.18
C ARG A 37 -14.19 -10.51 3.56
N THR A 38 -13.35 -11.54 3.71
CA THR A 38 -13.23 -12.22 4.99
C THR A 38 -11.76 -12.34 5.38
N PHE A 39 -11.55 -12.43 6.69
CA PHE A 39 -10.20 -12.64 7.18
C PHE A 39 -9.66 -14.01 6.77
N ASP A 40 -10.53 -15.02 6.75
CA ASP A 40 -10.10 -16.36 6.34
C ASP A 40 -9.53 -16.36 4.93
N GLU A 41 -10.20 -15.67 4.03
CA GLU A 41 -9.75 -15.56 2.66
C GLU A 41 -8.40 -14.83 2.58
N LEU A 42 -8.28 -13.75 3.34
CA LEU A 42 -7.04 -13.01 3.40
C LEU A 42 -5.89 -13.88 3.90
N ALA A 43 -6.13 -14.61 4.97
CA ALA A 43 -5.10 -15.48 5.55
C ALA A 43 -4.68 -16.57 4.56
N LEU A 44 -5.65 -17.12 3.85
CA LEU A 44 -5.37 -18.17 2.87
C LEU A 44 -4.51 -17.64 1.72
N LEU A 45 -4.89 -16.52 1.17
CA LEU A 45 -4.16 -15.95 0.03
C LEU A 45 -2.75 -15.50 0.41
N THR A 46 -2.58 -14.94 1.59
CA THR A 46 -1.30 -14.40 1.99
C THR A 46 -0.41 -15.41 2.70
N GLY A 47 -0.95 -16.59 2.98
CA GLY A 47 -0.16 -17.65 3.60
C GLY A 47 0.63 -18.49 2.62
N SER A 48 0.36 -18.33 1.33
CA SER A 48 1.07 -19.08 0.30
C SER A 48 2.40 -18.42 -0.04
N ALA A 49 3.44 -19.23 -0.15
CA ALA A 49 4.74 -18.71 -0.53
C ALA A 49 4.88 -18.49 -2.02
N THR A 50 3.86 -18.85 -2.79
CA THR A 50 3.95 -18.74 -4.24
C THR A 50 3.57 -17.39 -4.79
N GLU A 51 2.93 -16.54 -3.98
CA GLU A 51 2.47 -15.25 -4.45
C GLU A 51 2.94 -14.13 -3.53
N SER A 52 3.30 -13.02 -4.14
CA SER A 52 3.70 -11.81 -3.43
C SER A 52 2.73 -10.69 -3.78
N PHE A 53 2.49 -9.83 -2.82
CA PHE A 53 1.61 -8.68 -3.01
C PHE A 53 2.36 -7.41 -2.63
N ASP A 54 2.26 -6.42 -3.48
CA ASP A 54 2.97 -5.17 -3.24
C ASP A 54 2.29 -4.33 -2.18
N LEU A 55 0.97 -4.42 -2.08
CA LEU A 55 0.22 -3.59 -1.14
C LEU A 55 -1.02 -4.32 -0.65
N LEU A 56 -1.27 -4.23 0.64
CA LEU A 56 -2.52 -4.65 1.25
C LEU A 56 -3.21 -3.44 1.84
N ILE A 57 -4.45 -3.18 1.43
CA ILE A 57 -5.29 -2.14 2.01
C ILE A 57 -6.39 -2.85 2.77
N VAL A 58 -6.39 -2.74 4.09
CA VAL A 58 -7.27 -3.57 4.91
C VAL A 58 -7.92 -2.77 6.01
N ASN A 59 -9.21 -3.04 6.22
CA ASN A 59 -9.92 -2.51 7.38
C ASN A 59 -9.37 -3.17 8.63
N LYS A 60 -8.91 -2.37 9.57
CA LYS A 60 -8.26 -2.90 10.77
C LYS A 60 -9.21 -3.77 11.59
N ALA A 61 -10.50 -3.54 11.48
CA ALA A 61 -11.49 -4.32 12.22
C ALA A 61 -11.69 -5.73 11.68
N LEU A 62 -11.14 -6.04 10.51
CA LEU A 62 -11.37 -7.34 9.89
C LEU A 62 -10.88 -8.50 10.76
N GLY A 63 -9.81 -8.29 11.51
CA GLY A 63 -9.27 -9.32 12.38
C GLY A 63 -9.85 -9.34 13.78
N VAL A 64 -10.66 -8.34 14.13
CA VAL A 64 -11.15 -8.20 15.50
C VAL A 64 -11.96 -9.41 15.99
N PRO A 65 -12.89 -9.96 15.19
CA PRO A 65 -13.65 -11.14 15.67
C PRO A 65 -12.77 -12.34 15.98
N TYR A 66 -11.56 -12.38 15.44
CA TYR A 66 -10.63 -13.48 15.66
C TYR A 66 -9.57 -13.15 16.70
N GLY A 67 -9.63 -11.98 17.30
CA GLY A 67 -8.61 -11.55 18.23
C GLY A 67 -7.26 -11.30 17.60
N ILE A 68 -7.24 -10.93 16.32
CA ILE A 68 -6.00 -10.80 15.56
C ILE A 68 -5.66 -9.32 15.37
N ASP A 69 -4.42 -8.99 15.69
CA ASP A 69 -3.86 -7.68 15.41
C ASP A 69 -3.36 -7.69 13.96
N MET A 70 -4.01 -6.90 13.11
CA MET A 70 -3.69 -6.89 11.69
C MET A 70 -2.26 -6.43 11.42
N ARG A 71 -1.70 -5.58 12.26
CA ARG A 71 -0.32 -5.15 12.06
C ARG A 71 0.66 -6.30 12.29
N GLN A 72 0.42 -7.09 13.32
CA GLN A 72 1.22 -8.28 13.56
C GLN A 72 1.02 -9.32 12.47
N PHE A 73 -0.21 -9.46 12.02
CA PHE A 73 -0.53 -10.38 10.94
C PHE A 73 0.32 -10.08 9.70
N CYS A 74 0.40 -8.79 9.35
CA CYS A 74 1.19 -8.40 8.18
C CYS A 74 2.67 -8.57 8.39
N ARG A 75 3.16 -8.34 9.60
CA ARG A 75 4.57 -8.56 9.90
C ARG A 75 4.97 -10.01 9.70
N ALA A 76 4.08 -10.91 10.00
CA ALA A 76 4.35 -12.33 9.87
C ALA A 76 4.23 -12.82 8.43
N ARG A 77 3.88 -11.94 7.50
CA ARG A 77 3.70 -12.31 6.10
C ARG A 77 4.63 -11.48 5.20
N PRO A 78 5.86 -11.94 5.01
CA PRO A 78 6.83 -11.19 4.22
C PRO A 78 6.44 -11.03 2.75
N HIS A 79 5.47 -11.80 2.29
CA HIS A 79 4.98 -11.66 0.92
C HIS A 79 4.11 -10.42 0.71
N ILE A 80 3.70 -9.76 1.79
CA ILE A 80 3.01 -8.48 1.72
C ILE A 80 4.05 -7.39 1.97
N ARG A 81 4.36 -6.60 0.96
CA ARG A 81 5.41 -5.60 1.08
C ARG A 81 4.95 -4.38 1.87
N HIS A 82 3.89 -3.75 1.41
CA HIS A 82 3.37 -2.55 2.04
C HIS A 82 1.96 -2.80 2.55
N ALA A 83 1.54 -2.06 3.56
CA ALA A 83 0.21 -2.22 4.12
C ALA A 83 -0.35 -0.87 4.54
N LEU A 84 -1.64 -0.67 4.25
CA LEU A 84 -2.41 0.46 4.72
C LEU A 84 -3.59 -0.08 5.52
N PHE A 85 -3.63 0.29 6.80
CA PHE A 85 -4.72 -0.10 7.69
C PHE A 85 -5.65 1.10 7.86
N TYR A 86 -6.94 0.90 7.69
CA TYR A 86 -7.88 2.00 7.84
C TYR A 86 -8.94 1.67 8.88
N ASP A 87 -9.75 2.68 9.24
CA ASP A 87 -10.66 2.59 10.38
C ASP A 87 -9.90 2.20 11.64
N SER A 88 -8.74 2.82 11.82
CA SER A 88 -7.87 2.54 12.94
C SER A 88 -8.06 3.60 14.02
N PRO A 89 -8.19 3.19 15.30
CA PRO A 89 -8.27 4.17 16.38
C PRO A 89 -6.95 4.89 16.62
N GLU A 90 -5.86 4.36 16.06
CA GLU A 90 -4.53 4.94 16.25
C GLU A 90 -3.90 5.23 14.90
N PRO A 91 -4.32 6.32 14.25
CA PRO A 91 -3.74 6.63 12.94
C PRO A 91 -2.27 7.00 13.04
N SER A 92 -1.51 6.60 12.07
CA SER A 92 -0.10 6.92 12.01
C SER A 92 0.39 6.87 10.57
N LEU A 93 1.37 7.72 10.28
CA LEU A 93 1.99 7.72 8.97
C LEU A 93 3.43 8.17 9.17
N GLU A 94 4.32 7.21 9.32
CA GLU A 94 5.72 7.49 9.57
C GLU A 94 6.51 7.35 8.27
N LEU A 95 6.76 8.48 7.63
CA LEU A 95 7.48 8.50 6.38
C LEU A 95 8.84 9.16 6.45
N MET A 96 9.10 9.84 7.56
CA MET A 96 10.36 10.58 7.68
C MET A 96 11.52 9.64 7.93
N LEU A 97 12.62 9.94 7.32
CA LEU A 97 13.89 9.24 7.55
C LEU A 97 13.86 7.78 7.12
N ARG A 98 12.89 7.40 6.30
CA ARG A 98 12.85 6.04 5.80
C ARG A 98 13.55 5.95 4.44
N SER A 99 14.16 4.81 4.17
CA SER A 99 14.73 4.57 2.84
C SER A 99 13.63 4.11 1.88
N PRO A 100 13.82 4.32 0.59
CA PRO A 100 12.80 3.89 -0.38
C PRO A 100 12.52 2.40 -0.38
N GLU A 101 13.46 1.60 0.09
CA GLU A 101 13.28 0.15 0.12
C GLU A 101 12.48 -0.34 1.31
N GLN A 102 12.28 0.50 2.30
CA GLN A 102 11.58 0.09 3.51
C GLN A 102 10.09 -0.04 3.25
N PRO A 103 9.46 -1.09 3.81
CA PRO A 103 8.01 -1.23 3.68
C PRO A 103 7.27 -0.08 4.35
N VAL A 104 6.17 0.34 3.74
CA VAL A 104 5.30 1.34 4.33
C VAL A 104 4.25 0.65 5.17
N ARG A 105 4.04 1.15 6.38
CA ARG A 105 2.98 0.68 7.27
C ARG A 105 2.24 1.91 7.75
N ALA A 106 1.10 2.19 7.16
CA ALA A 106 0.33 3.39 7.46
C ALA A 106 -1.03 3.03 8.05
N CYS A 107 -1.53 3.87 8.94
CA CYS A 107 -2.84 3.68 9.55
C CYS A 107 -3.65 4.95 9.37
N LEU A 108 -4.89 4.80 8.91
CA LEU A 108 -5.82 5.91 8.75
C LEU A 108 -6.96 5.78 9.77
N ALA A 109 -7.42 6.92 10.27
CA ALA A 109 -8.55 6.91 11.22
C ALA A 109 -9.86 6.53 10.55
N GLY A 110 -10.05 6.93 9.30
CA GLY A 110 -11.25 6.63 8.54
C GLY A 110 -10.94 5.78 7.33
N THR A 111 -11.82 5.84 6.34
CA THR A 111 -11.64 5.11 5.09
C THR A 111 -10.70 5.85 4.16
N PRO A 112 -10.01 5.13 3.27
CA PRO A 112 -9.15 5.77 2.27
C PRO A 112 -9.97 6.66 1.33
N ASP A 113 -9.35 7.75 0.91
CA ASP A 113 -9.96 8.63 -0.09
C ASP A 113 -8.94 8.88 -1.20
N ALA A 114 -9.34 9.70 -2.17
CA ALA A 114 -8.46 9.97 -3.31
C ALA A 114 -7.13 10.57 -2.89
N SER A 115 -7.16 11.45 -1.90
CA SER A 115 -5.94 12.11 -1.44
C SER A 115 -5.00 11.14 -0.73
N SER A 116 -5.53 10.33 0.18
CA SER A 116 -4.70 9.40 0.93
C SER A 116 -4.10 8.33 0.04
N LEU A 117 -4.88 7.81 -0.90
CA LEU A 117 -4.36 6.79 -1.81
C LEU A 117 -3.36 7.38 -2.81
N SER A 118 -3.63 8.58 -3.30
CA SER A 118 -2.69 9.23 -4.20
C SER A 118 -1.34 9.46 -3.52
N LEU A 119 -1.37 9.92 -2.28
CA LEU A 119 -0.15 10.13 -1.52
C LEU A 119 0.58 8.81 -1.29
N LEU A 120 -0.13 7.80 -0.85
CA LEU A 120 0.48 6.50 -0.58
C LEU A 120 1.14 5.93 -1.82
N MET A 121 0.42 5.96 -2.95
CA MET A 121 0.95 5.38 -4.16
C MET A 121 2.14 6.17 -4.70
N SER A 122 2.19 7.47 -4.48
CA SER A 122 3.35 8.26 -4.89
C SER A 122 4.59 7.90 -4.08
N ILE A 123 4.40 7.35 -2.89
CA ILE A 123 5.51 6.95 -2.03
C ILE A 123 6.00 5.56 -2.38
N ILE A 124 5.09 4.61 -2.58
CA ILE A 124 5.50 3.23 -2.81
C ILE A 124 5.73 2.93 -4.29
N ASP A 125 5.22 3.76 -5.18
CA ASP A 125 5.35 3.59 -6.62
C ASP A 125 5.56 4.94 -7.27
N PRO A 126 6.72 5.58 -7.06
CA PRO A 126 6.95 6.93 -7.59
C PRO A 126 6.84 6.95 -9.11
N PRO A 127 6.37 8.08 -9.67
CA PRO A 127 6.27 8.21 -11.13
C PRO A 127 7.62 8.00 -11.83
N ALA A 128 7.58 7.41 -13.00
CA ALA A 128 8.80 7.14 -13.74
C ALA A 128 9.59 8.43 -14.04
N GLN A 129 8.90 9.53 -14.25
CA GLN A 129 9.59 10.80 -14.52
C GLN A 129 10.42 11.28 -13.34
N TRP A 130 10.05 10.91 -12.11
CA TRP A 130 10.86 11.25 -10.96
C TRP A 130 12.19 10.49 -11.01
N ALA A 131 12.15 9.24 -11.40
CA ALA A 131 13.38 8.49 -11.56
C ALA A 131 14.25 9.10 -12.65
N SER A 132 13.64 9.53 -13.74
CA SER A 132 14.37 10.19 -14.82
C SER A 132 15.00 11.50 -14.33
N LEU A 133 14.27 12.26 -13.54
CA LEU A 133 14.78 13.52 -13.03
C LEU A 133 15.99 13.31 -12.12
N THR A 134 15.94 12.28 -11.29
CA THR A 134 17.07 12.01 -10.41
C THR A 134 18.28 11.51 -11.17
N ALA A 135 18.09 11.01 -12.38
CA ALA A 135 19.18 10.56 -13.20
C ALA A 135 19.88 11.70 -13.94
N LEU A 136 19.24 12.87 -14.03
CA LEU A 136 19.83 14.00 -14.71
C LEU A 136 20.92 14.64 -13.85
N PRO A 137 22.10 14.87 -14.41
CA PRO A 137 23.23 15.37 -13.61
C PRO A 137 22.93 16.69 -12.91
N TRP A 138 22.20 17.58 -13.57
CA TRP A 138 21.96 18.91 -12.99
C TRP A 138 20.91 18.88 -11.88
N LEU A 139 20.25 17.75 -11.66
CA LEU A 139 19.29 17.60 -10.56
C LEU A 139 19.88 16.86 -9.38
N ARG A 140 21.08 16.33 -9.53
CA ARG A 140 21.70 15.62 -8.43
C ARG A 140 22.25 16.59 -7.42
N ALA A 141 22.72 16.06 -6.30
CA ALA A 141 23.34 16.90 -5.29
C ALA A 141 24.46 17.72 -5.92
N PRO A 142 24.68 18.92 -5.43
CA PRO A 142 25.70 19.81 -6.05
C PRO A 142 27.07 19.17 -6.19
N ALA A 143 27.45 18.32 -5.26
CA ALA A 143 28.75 17.68 -5.36
C ALA A 143 28.89 16.82 -6.59
N GLN A 144 27.80 16.33 -7.11
CA GLN A 144 27.81 15.49 -8.30
C GLN A 144 27.66 16.27 -9.56
N GLN A 145 27.50 17.55 -9.44
CA GLN A 145 27.35 18.43 -10.58
C GLN A 145 28.68 18.91 -11.14
N ALA A 146 29.74 18.43 -10.55
CA ALA A 146 31.07 18.80 -11.00
C ALA A 146 31.24 18.33 -12.41
N ARG A 147 30.79 18.79 -13.27
CA ARG A 147 30.90 18.40 -14.67
C ARG A 147 32.05 19.07 -15.34
#